data_26c08e36684ab37a2319dce90a9ca603
#
_entry.id   26c08e36684ab37a2319dce90a9ca603
#
_cell.length_a   1.000
_cell.length_b   1.000
_cell.length_c   1.000
_cell.angle_alpha   90.00
_cell.angle_beta   90.00
_cell.angle_gamma   90.00
#
_symmetry.space_group_name_H-M   'P 1'
#
loop_
_entity.id
_entity.type
_entity.pdbx_description
1 polymer ?
#
loop_
_entity_poly.entity_id
_entity_poly.type
_entity_poly.pdbx_seq_one_letter_code
_entity_poly.pdbx_strand_id
1 'polypeptide(L)'
;MRRGVKAGAARLALEIRSEFGLLPSDRFDPYDYFSMYGIPVMEISALEVSVRNLLNNESRDKVAGAFLPSGSGFVVVDNDFHPLTRRRSTAAHECAHHILEHEFAASISASSRACELGKAQEDEAEILSGELLIPSSAARTHAVSMWSDHDVAEAYGVSVQFAAWRMDASGARKVAQARQRRRSA
;
A
#
# COMPACT_ATOMS: atom_id res chain seq x y z
N MET A 1 -18.47 5.21 0.59
CA MET A 1 -17.26 5.73 -0.10
C MET A 1 -17.62 6.98 -0.90
N ARG A 2 -16.97 8.13 -0.66
CA ARG A 2 -17.28 9.41 -1.35
C ARG A 2 -16.89 9.31 -2.83
N ARG A 3 -17.75 9.79 -3.73
CA ARG A 3 -17.44 9.92 -5.17
C ARG A 3 -16.17 10.79 -5.34
N GLY A 4 -15.17 10.29 -6.05
CA GLY A 4 -13.92 11.04 -6.33
C GLY A 4 -12.68 10.58 -5.56
N VAL A 5 -12.79 9.86 -4.43
CA VAL A 5 -11.64 9.38 -3.64
C VAL A 5 -10.67 8.55 -4.51
N LYS A 6 -11.18 7.58 -5.27
CA LYS A 6 -10.33 6.76 -6.16
C LYS A 6 -9.60 7.57 -7.23
N ALA A 7 -10.28 8.55 -7.83
CA ALA A 7 -9.67 9.40 -8.86
C ALA A 7 -8.63 10.35 -8.26
N GLY A 8 -8.90 10.87 -7.05
CA GLY A 8 -7.95 11.68 -6.29
C GLY A 8 -6.70 10.89 -5.92
N ALA A 9 -6.87 9.69 -5.36
CA ALA A 9 -5.77 8.81 -5.01
C ALA A 9 -4.93 8.40 -6.23
N ALA A 10 -5.57 8.09 -7.37
CA ALA A 10 -4.85 7.74 -8.60
C ALA A 10 -4.00 8.91 -9.12
N ARG A 11 -4.50 10.16 -9.03
CA ARG A 11 -3.73 11.34 -9.42
C ARG A 11 -2.59 11.59 -8.44
N LEU A 12 -2.86 11.59 -7.14
CA LEU A 12 -1.85 11.79 -6.10
C LEU A 12 -0.73 10.75 -6.18
N ALA A 13 -1.07 9.47 -6.39
CA ALA A 13 -0.07 8.43 -6.55
C ALA A 13 0.84 8.67 -7.76
N LEU A 14 0.32 9.19 -8.88
CA LEU A 14 1.13 9.53 -10.05
C LEU A 14 2.02 10.75 -9.79
N GLU A 15 1.54 11.73 -9.03
CA GLU A 15 2.33 12.89 -8.60
C GLU A 15 3.51 12.43 -7.73
N ILE A 16 3.26 11.65 -6.68
CA ILE A 16 4.31 11.07 -5.83
C ILE A 16 5.30 10.24 -6.65
N ARG A 17 4.84 9.34 -7.51
CA ARG A 17 5.70 8.53 -8.36
C ARG A 17 6.59 9.41 -9.28
N SER A 18 6.05 10.51 -9.78
CA SER A 18 6.80 11.47 -10.60
C SER A 18 7.92 12.16 -9.84
N GLU A 19 7.77 12.42 -8.54
CA GLU A 19 8.83 12.95 -7.67
C GLU A 19 10.03 11.99 -7.57
N PHE A 20 9.78 10.69 -7.70
CA PHE A 20 10.81 9.64 -7.78
C PHE A 20 11.28 9.36 -9.22
N GLY A 21 10.82 10.12 -10.22
CA GLY A 21 11.14 9.90 -11.62
C GLY A 21 10.53 8.62 -12.22
N LEU A 22 9.49 8.05 -11.60
CA LEU A 22 8.90 6.78 -11.98
C LEU A 22 7.71 6.95 -12.93
N LEU A 23 7.71 6.16 -14.01
CA LEU A 23 6.56 5.97 -14.88
C LEU A 23 5.51 5.07 -14.21
N PRO A 24 4.25 5.06 -14.69
CA PRO A 24 3.23 4.15 -14.17
C PRO A 24 3.59 2.67 -14.27
N SER A 25 4.44 2.28 -15.23
CA SER A 25 4.94 0.91 -15.45
C SER A 25 6.09 0.52 -14.54
N ASP A 26 6.74 1.47 -13.89
CA ASP A 26 7.94 1.20 -13.08
C ASP A 26 7.55 0.68 -11.70
N ARG A 27 8.46 -0.02 -11.04
CA ARG A 27 8.27 -0.48 -9.67
C ARG A 27 8.48 0.69 -8.70
N PHE A 28 7.49 0.95 -7.86
CA PHE A 28 7.63 1.87 -6.72
C PHE A 28 8.18 1.11 -5.51
N ASP A 29 9.23 1.63 -4.87
CA ASP A 29 9.73 1.10 -3.60
C ASP A 29 9.33 2.00 -2.43
N PRO A 30 8.49 1.52 -1.51
CA PRO A 30 8.08 2.31 -0.34
C PRO A 30 9.26 2.60 0.62
N TYR A 31 10.33 1.81 0.58
CA TYR A 31 11.51 2.08 1.41
C TYR A 31 12.33 3.26 0.87
N ASP A 32 12.36 3.47 -0.44
CA ASP A 32 12.93 4.70 -1.05
C ASP A 32 12.16 5.92 -0.60
N TYR A 33 10.82 5.83 -0.50
CA TYR A 33 9.98 6.90 0.02
C TYR A 33 10.37 7.25 1.47
N PHE A 34 10.46 6.27 2.37
CA PHE A 34 10.85 6.52 3.75
C PHE A 34 12.25 7.14 3.84
N SER A 35 13.18 6.67 3.04
CA SER A 35 14.55 7.22 2.97
C SER A 35 14.53 8.70 2.53
N MET A 36 13.78 9.03 1.49
CA MET A 36 13.68 10.40 0.95
C MET A 36 13.10 11.38 1.97
N TYR A 37 12.12 10.95 2.74
CA TYR A 37 11.46 11.78 3.77
C TYR A 37 12.12 11.66 5.15
N GLY A 38 13.26 10.99 5.27
CA GLY A 38 14.01 10.84 6.52
C GLY A 38 13.25 10.07 7.60
N ILE A 39 12.36 9.17 7.20
CA ILE A 39 11.58 8.33 8.11
C ILE A 39 12.36 7.04 8.35
N PRO A 40 12.86 6.79 9.58
CA PRO A 40 13.60 5.58 9.88
C PRO A 40 12.70 4.35 9.83
N VAL A 41 13.24 3.26 9.28
CA VAL A 41 12.60 1.94 9.28
C VAL A 41 13.32 1.05 10.28
N MET A 42 12.59 0.46 11.21
CA MET A 42 13.09 -0.41 12.26
C MET A 42 12.52 -1.82 12.07
N GLU A 43 13.37 -2.78 11.82
CA GLU A 43 12.98 -4.19 11.71
C GLU A 43 12.65 -4.78 13.08
N ILE A 44 11.60 -5.61 13.15
CA ILE A 44 11.22 -6.28 14.42
C ILE A 44 12.35 -7.14 14.94
N SER A 45 13.14 -7.78 14.07
CA SER A 45 14.29 -8.60 14.50
C SER A 45 15.40 -7.78 15.19
N ALA A 46 15.48 -6.47 14.89
CA ALA A 46 16.45 -5.56 15.49
C ALA A 46 16.01 -5.00 16.85
N LEU A 47 14.74 -5.21 17.24
CA LEU A 47 14.24 -4.79 18.54
C LEU A 47 14.90 -5.57 19.69
N GLU A 48 15.06 -4.93 20.85
CA GLU A 48 15.57 -5.62 22.05
C GLU A 48 14.74 -6.88 22.37
N VAL A 49 15.42 -7.90 22.91
CA VAL A 49 14.81 -9.21 23.21
C VAL A 49 13.59 -9.07 24.13
N SER A 50 13.61 -8.13 25.07
CA SER A 50 12.47 -7.84 25.95
C SER A 50 11.23 -7.36 25.20
N VAL A 51 11.38 -6.46 24.23
CA VAL A 51 10.29 -5.95 23.39
C VAL A 51 9.84 -7.04 22.40
N ARG A 52 10.79 -7.74 21.81
CA ARG A 52 10.51 -8.84 20.87
C ARG A 52 9.77 -10.01 21.52
N ASN A 53 10.02 -10.29 22.81
CA ASN A 53 9.33 -11.35 23.55
C ASN A 53 7.89 -10.99 23.95
N LEU A 54 7.54 -9.69 23.96
CA LEU A 54 6.14 -9.26 24.07
C LEU A 54 5.35 -9.63 22.80
N LEU A 55 6.05 -9.73 21.67
CA LEU A 55 5.51 -10.27 20.42
C LEU A 55 5.77 -11.79 20.41
N ASN A 56 4.90 -12.58 21.07
CA ASN A 56 4.95 -14.04 20.96
C ASN A 56 4.79 -14.49 19.50
N ASN A 57 5.11 -15.74 19.16
CA ASN A 57 5.09 -16.22 17.78
C ASN A 57 3.73 -16.00 17.09
N GLU A 58 2.62 -16.13 17.83
CA GLU A 58 1.27 -15.86 17.29
C GLU A 58 1.00 -14.38 17.03
N SER A 59 1.62 -13.48 17.82
CA SER A 59 1.50 -12.03 17.64
C SER A 59 2.38 -11.54 16.48
N ARG A 60 3.54 -12.16 16.22
CA ARG A 60 4.43 -11.80 15.12
C ARG A 60 3.76 -11.94 13.76
N ASP A 61 2.99 -13.00 13.55
CA ASP A 61 2.29 -13.23 12.29
C ASP A 61 1.12 -12.25 12.09
N LYS A 62 0.60 -11.68 13.18
CA LYS A 62 -0.53 -10.73 13.15
C LYS A 62 -0.09 -9.28 12.96
N VAL A 63 1.09 -8.92 13.43
CA VAL A 63 1.64 -7.57 13.23
C VAL A 63 2.23 -7.49 11.84
N ALA A 64 1.59 -6.77 10.93
CA ALA A 64 2.11 -6.58 9.57
C ALA A 64 3.26 -5.56 9.56
N GLY A 65 3.07 -4.44 10.23
CA GLY A 65 3.96 -3.31 10.40
C GLY A 65 3.23 -2.21 11.17
N ALA A 66 3.89 -1.11 11.46
CA ALA A 66 3.26 0.02 12.11
C ALA A 66 3.99 1.32 11.78
N PHE A 67 3.25 2.40 11.62
CA PHE A 67 3.76 3.76 11.54
C PHE A 67 3.51 4.47 12.87
N LEU A 68 4.58 4.79 13.59
CA LEU A 68 4.49 5.26 14.96
C LEU A 68 5.11 6.65 15.12
N PRO A 69 4.49 7.55 15.90
CA PRO A 69 5.14 8.79 16.31
C PRO A 69 6.40 8.51 17.14
N SER A 70 7.49 9.21 16.85
CA SER A 70 8.76 9.10 17.57
C SER A 70 9.43 10.46 17.68
N GLY A 71 9.48 11.01 18.87
CA GLY A 71 9.98 12.38 19.10
C GLY A 71 9.16 13.42 18.35
N SER A 72 9.80 14.20 17.47
CA SER A 72 9.16 15.18 16.60
C SER A 72 8.80 14.64 15.21
N GLY A 73 8.99 13.34 14.96
CA GLY A 73 8.78 12.70 13.68
C GLY A 73 8.07 11.36 13.82
N PHE A 74 8.43 10.44 12.91
CA PHE A 74 7.82 9.11 12.82
C PHE A 74 8.89 8.03 12.67
N VAL A 75 8.52 6.81 12.96
CA VAL A 75 9.28 5.59 12.68
C VAL A 75 8.36 4.52 12.11
N VAL A 76 8.84 3.81 11.11
CA VAL A 76 8.15 2.61 10.58
C VAL A 76 8.73 1.40 11.28
N VAL A 77 7.86 0.59 11.89
CA VAL A 77 8.21 -0.74 12.36
C VAL A 77 7.84 -1.73 11.26
N ASP A 78 8.83 -2.43 10.74
CA ASP A 78 8.67 -3.39 9.65
C ASP A 78 8.84 -4.82 10.16
N ASN A 79 7.90 -5.69 9.79
CA ASN A 79 7.98 -7.10 10.15
C ASN A 79 8.81 -7.89 9.14
N ASP A 80 10.11 -7.97 9.39
CA ASP A 80 11.09 -8.67 8.56
C ASP A 80 10.99 -10.20 8.59
N PHE A 81 10.10 -10.77 9.42
CA PHE A 81 9.74 -12.19 9.35
C PHE A 81 8.76 -12.49 8.21
N HIS A 82 8.11 -11.47 7.63
CA HIS A 82 7.24 -11.65 6.47
C HIS A 82 8.01 -11.65 5.15
N PRO A 83 7.48 -12.32 4.10
CA PRO A 83 8.04 -12.23 2.76
C PRO A 83 8.12 -10.79 2.27
N LEU A 84 9.16 -10.44 1.52
CA LEU A 84 9.41 -9.08 1.02
C LEU A 84 8.20 -8.49 0.29
N THR A 85 7.47 -9.28 -0.50
CA THR A 85 6.26 -8.84 -1.20
C THR A 85 5.15 -8.38 -0.25
N ARG A 86 5.02 -9.01 0.93
CA ARG A 86 4.06 -8.60 1.98
C ARG A 86 4.57 -7.36 2.70
N ARG A 87 5.85 -7.32 3.06
CA ARG A 87 6.51 -6.15 3.68
C ARG A 87 6.31 -4.90 2.82
N ARG A 88 6.53 -5.01 1.49
CA ARG A 88 6.33 -3.90 0.55
C ARG A 88 4.89 -3.38 0.51
N SER A 89 3.90 -4.28 0.51
CA SER A 89 2.50 -3.85 0.53
C SER A 89 2.12 -3.17 1.85
N THR A 90 2.62 -3.66 2.98
CA THR A 90 2.47 -3.01 4.29
C THR A 90 3.18 -1.65 4.30
N ALA A 91 4.44 -1.59 3.90
CA ALA A 91 5.19 -0.34 3.84
C ALA A 91 4.51 0.72 2.95
N ALA A 92 3.96 0.32 1.78
CA ALA A 92 3.20 1.23 0.93
C ALA A 92 1.90 1.73 1.59
N HIS A 93 1.28 0.91 2.45
CA HIS A 93 0.12 1.32 3.24
C HIS A 93 0.52 2.39 4.28
N GLU A 94 1.63 2.20 4.97
CA GLU A 94 2.18 3.19 5.90
C GLU A 94 2.61 4.50 5.17
N CYS A 95 3.19 4.40 3.96
CA CYS A 95 3.43 5.58 3.12
C CYS A 95 2.13 6.34 2.84
N ALA A 96 1.04 5.62 2.53
CA ALA A 96 -0.24 6.25 2.24
C ALA A 96 -0.80 7.00 3.46
N HIS A 97 -0.67 6.46 4.67
CA HIS A 97 -1.05 7.18 5.89
C HIS A 97 -0.24 8.46 6.06
N HIS A 98 1.07 8.43 5.83
CA HIS A 98 1.92 9.62 5.90
C HIS A 98 1.56 10.66 4.83
N ILE A 99 1.39 10.24 3.57
CA ILE A 99 1.03 11.12 2.45
C ILE A 99 -0.33 11.82 2.67
N LEU A 100 -1.28 11.11 3.26
CA LEU A 100 -2.63 11.61 3.53
C LEU A 100 -2.73 12.40 4.84
N GLU A 101 -1.60 12.55 5.57
CA GLU A 101 -1.55 13.23 6.87
C GLU A 101 -2.60 12.70 7.85
N HIS A 102 -2.82 11.38 7.85
CA HIS A 102 -3.79 10.77 8.74
C HIS A 102 -3.40 10.97 10.20
N GLU A 103 -4.36 11.37 11.03
CA GLU A 103 -4.14 11.49 12.47
C GLU A 103 -3.92 10.10 13.09
N PHE A 104 -2.75 9.93 13.70
CA PHE A 104 -2.47 8.74 14.50
C PHE A 104 -3.17 8.89 15.84
N ALA A 105 -4.31 8.23 16.00
CA ALA A 105 -4.99 8.18 17.29
C ALA A 105 -4.17 7.35 18.28
N ALA A 106 -3.27 8.00 19.00
CA ALA A 106 -2.63 7.45 20.20
C ALA A 106 -3.64 7.25 21.37
N SER A 107 -4.94 7.15 21.09
CA SER A 107 -5.97 7.00 22.10
C SER A 107 -6.61 5.61 22.03
N ILE A 108 -6.31 4.81 23.03
CA ILE A 108 -7.04 3.61 23.48
C ILE A 108 -8.50 3.96 23.86
N SER A 109 -9.04 5.08 23.42
CA SER A 109 -10.41 5.51 23.71
C SER A 109 -11.35 5.03 22.61
N ALA A 110 -12.01 3.90 22.88
CA ALA A 110 -13.06 3.32 22.05
C ALA A 110 -14.34 4.18 22.05
N SER A 111 -14.31 5.34 21.41
CA SER A 111 -15.54 6.00 21.01
C SER A 111 -15.92 5.54 19.60
N SER A 112 -17.21 5.29 19.36
CA SER A 112 -17.75 4.86 18.07
C SER A 112 -17.32 5.81 16.92
N ARG A 113 -17.12 7.08 17.22
CA ARG A 113 -16.67 8.11 16.26
C ARG A 113 -15.19 7.95 15.87
N ALA A 114 -14.32 7.56 16.81
CA ALA A 114 -12.92 7.26 16.52
C ALA A 114 -12.78 6.01 15.64
N CYS A 115 -13.66 5.02 15.83
CA CYS A 115 -13.70 3.80 15.01
C CYS A 115 -14.17 4.09 13.57
N GLU A 116 -15.13 5.00 13.36
CA GLU A 116 -15.60 5.38 12.01
C GLU A 116 -14.57 6.21 11.26
N LEU A 117 -13.90 7.15 11.94
CA LEU A 117 -12.82 7.95 11.36
C LEU A 117 -11.63 7.07 10.99
N GLY A 118 -11.23 6.15 11.87
CA GLY A 118 -10.17 5.18 11.60
C GLY A 118 -10.46 4.32 10.38
N LYS A 119 -11.70 3.81 10.25
CA LYS A 119 -12.11 3.03 9.07
C LYS A 119 -12.03 3.83 7.76
N ALA A 120 -12.42 5.11 7.79
CA ALA A 120 -12.34 5.95 6.59
C ALA A 120 -10.88 6.20 6.17
N GLN A 121 -9.99 6.44 7.13
CA GLN A 121 -8.56 6.59 6.90
C GLN A 121 -7.92 5.30 6.36
N GLU A 122 -8.29 4.14 6.91
CA GLU A 122 -7.84 2.84 6.43
C GLU A 122 -8.28 2.59 4.97
N ASP A 123 -9.55 2.86 4.64
CA ASP A 123 -10.08 2.74 3.29
C ASP A 123 -9.32 3.67 2.29
N GLU A 124 -8.97 4.88 2.72
CA GLU A 124 -8.21 5.84 1.91
C GLU A 124 -6.76 5.40 1.73
N ALA A 125 -6.10 4.92 2.79
CA ALA A 125 -4.74 4.39 2.74
C ALA A 125 -4.65 3.13 1.87
N GLU A 126 -5.61 2.21 1.97
CA GLU A 126 -5.69 1.02 1.10
C GLU A 126 -5.79 1.41 -0.38
N ILE A 127 -6.61 2.42 -0.72
CA ILE A 127 -6.76 2.87 -2.10
C ILE A 127 -5.48 3.51 -2.61
N LEU A 128 -4.87 4.42 -1.83
CA LEU A 128 -3.67 5.13 -2.24
C LEU A 128 -2.47 4.19 -2.35
N SER A 129 -2.25 3.30 -1.38
CA SER A 129 -1.18 2.31 -1.43
C SER A 129 -1.29 1.39 -2.65
N GLY A 130 -2.52 0.99 -3.00
CA GLY A 130 -2.77 0.24 -4.22
C GLY A 130 -2.39 1.01 -5.48
N GLU A 131 -2.67 2.33 -5.54
CA GLU A 131 -2.28 3.20 -6.67
C GLU A 131 -0.78 3.47 -6.69
N LEU A 132 -0.12 3.58 -5.53
CA LEU A 132 1.34 3.71 -5.45
C LEU A 132 2.05 2.49 -6.01
N LEU A 133 1.64 1.28 -5.60
CA LEU A 133 2.27 0.03 -6.03
C LEU A 133 1.93 -0.34 -7.48
N ILE A 134 0.65 -0.31 -7.85
CA ILE A 134 0.18 -0.65 -9.20
C ILE A 134 -0.83 0.41 -9.64
N PRO A 135 -0.41 1.46 -10.35
CA PRO A 135 -1.31 2.50 -10.85
C PRO A 135 -2.46 1.92 -11.69
N SER A 136 -3.67 2.45 -11.52
CA SER A 136 -4.84 2.03 -12.32
C SER A 136 -4.65 2.18 -13.82
N SER A 137 -3.83 3.15 -14.26
CA SER A 137 -3.46 3.34 -15.66
C SER A 137 -2.64 2.15 -16.19
N ALA A 138 -1.62 1.72 -15.44
CA ALA A 138 -0.78 0.59 -15.76
C ALA A 138 -1.57 -0.74 -15.70
N ALA A 139 -2.38 -0.93 -14.64
CA ALA A 139 -3.24 -2.11 -14.52
C ALA A 139 -4.15 -2.29 -15.75
N ARG A 140 -4.74 -1.20 -16.25
CA ARG A 140 -5.56 -1.24 -17.49
C ARG A 140 -4.75 -1.62 -18.71
N THR A 141 -3.53 -1.10 -18.86
CA THR A 141 -2.63 -1.44 -19.96
C THR A 141 -2.29 -2.94 -19.93
N HIS A 142 -1.90 -3.46 -18.75
CA HIS A 142 -1.57 -4.87 -18.57
C HIS A 142 -2.76 -5.78 -18.83
N ALA A 143 -3.96 -5.43 -18.35
CA ALA A 143 -5.17 -6.21 -18.61
C ALA A 143 -5.52 -6.29 -20.11
N VAL A 144 -5.35 -5.18 -20.85
CA VAL A 144 -5.55 -5.15 -22.31
C VAL A 144 -4.49 -5.97 -23.04
N SER A 145 -3.26 -6.01 -22.53
CA SER A 145 -2.14 -6.81 -23.04
C SER A 145 -2.18 -8.28 -22.56
N MET A 146 -3.24 -8.69 -21.87
CA MET A 146 -3.47 -10.07 -21.41
C MET A 146 -2.42 -10.59 -20.42
N TRP A 147 -1.78 -9.70 -19.65
CA TRP A 147 -0.88 -10.12 -18.60
C TRP A 147 -1.62 -10.91 -17.53
N SER A 148 -0.98 -11.99 -17.06
CA SER A 148 -1.45 -12.74 -15.90
C SER A 148 -1.20 -11.97 -14.59
N ASP A 149 -1.87 -12.38 -13.52
CA ASP A 149 -1.60 -11.83 -12.18
C ASP A 149 -0.18 -12.10 -11.72
N HIS A 150 0.41 -13.19 -12.19
CA HIS A 150 1.81 -13.52 -11.91
C HIS A 150 2.77 -12.53 -12.59
N ASP A 151 2.54 -12.22 -13.88
CA ASP A 151 3.37 -11.26 -14.62
C ASP A 151 3.31 -9.88 -13.95
N VAL A 152 2.11 -9.44 -13.55
CA VAL A 152 1.92 -8.18 -12.82
C VAL A 152 2.62 -8.23 -11.46
N ALA A 153 2.49 -9.32 -10.72
CA ALA A 153 3.11 -9.47 -9.41
C ALA A 153 4.65 -9.39 -9.49
N GLU A 154 5.24 -10.04 -10.48
CA GLU A 154 6.69 -10.02 -10.71
C GLU A 154 7.17 -8.62 -11.10
N ALA A 155 6.50 -7.97 -12.06
CA ALA A 155 6.87 -6.64 -12.54
C ALA A 155 6.87 -5.59 -11.41
N TYR A 156 5.87 -5.62 -10.54
CA TYR A 156 5.72 -4.65 -9.46
C TYR A 156 6.30 -5.09 -8.11
N GLY A 157 6.80 -6.32 -7.99
CA GLY A 157 7.39 -6.86 -6.75
C GLY A 157 6.40 -6.98 -5.61
N VAL A 158 5.17 -7.39 -5.93
CA VAL A 158 4.09 -7.64 -4.96
C VAL A 158 3.68 -9.12 -4.97
N SER A 159 2.82 -9.54 -4.04
CA SER A 159 2.27 -10.90 -4.09
C SER A 159 1.28 -11.06 -5.26
N VAL A 160 1.16 -12.28 -5.78
CA VAL A 160 0.15 -12.60 -6.82
C VAL A 160 -1.27 -12.27 -6.34
N GLN A 161 -1.52 -12.51 -5.05
CA GLN A 161 -2.80 -12.18 -4.42
C GLN A 161 -3.08 -10.68 -4.41
N PHE A 162 -2.06 -9.85 -4.11
CA PHE A 162 -2.18 -8.39 -4.19
C PHE A 162 -2.40 -7.93 -5.63
N ALA A 163 -1.65 -8.48 -6.59
CA ALA A 163 -1.82 -8.16 -8.01
C ALA A 163 -3.25 -8.49 -8.49
N ALA A 164 -3.76 -9.69 -8.17
CA ALA A 164 -5.13 -10.09 -8.50
C ALA A 164 -6.17 -9.12 -7.92
N TRP A 165 -6.07 -8.82 -6.62
CA TRP A 165 -6.95 -7.84 -5.97
C TRP A 165 -6.89 -6.48 -6.66
N ARG A 166 -5.69 -5.99 -6.97
CA ARG A 166 -5.50 -4.68 -7.59
C ARG A 166 -6.05 -4.61 -9.00
N MET A 167 -5.87 -5.66 -9.81
CA MET A 167 -6.43 -5.76 -11.16
C MET A 167 -7.97 -5.69 -11.15
N ASP A 168 -8.61 -6.24 -10.12
CA ASP A 168 -10.07 -6.14 -9.93
C ASP A 168 -10.49 -4.77 -9.36
N ALA A 169 -9.86 -4.31 -8.31
CA ALA A 169 -10.18 -3.04 -7.62
C ALA A 169 -10.02 -1.81 -8.52
N SER A 170 -9.05 -1.82 -9.45
CA SER A 170 -8.84 -0.78 -10.47
C SER A 170 -9.88 -0.79 -11.59
N GLY A 171 -10.65 -1.87 -11.72
CA GLY A 171 -11.57 -2.09 -12.84
C GLY A 171 -10.88 -2.46 -14.16
N ALA A 172 -9.58 -2.77 -14.14
CA ALA A 172 -8.78 -3.08 -15.33
C ALA A 172 -9.35 -4.25 -16.14
N ARG A 173 -9.76 -5.34 -15.46
CA ARG A 173 -10.35 -6.51 -16.11
C ARG A 173 -11.67 -6.20 -16.82
N LYS A 174 -12.51 -5.33 -16.24
CA LYS A 174 -13.77 -4.90 -16.86
C LYS A 174 -13.53 -4.13 -18.15
N VAL A 175 -12.50 -3.26 -18.13
CA VAL A 175 -12.10 -2.49 -19.34
C VAL A 175 -11.58 -3.43 -20.43
N ALA A 176 -10.73 -4.41 -20.09
CA ALA A 176 -10.21 -5.37 -21.05
C ALA A 176 -11.34 -6.22 -21.68
N GLN A 177 -12.26 -6.73 -20.87
CA GLN A 177 -13.42 -7.51 -21.35
C GLN A 177 -14.33 -6.68 -22.27
N ALA A 178 -14.61 -5.42 -21.92
CA ALA A 178 -15.41 -4.53 -22.77
C ALA A 178 -14.74 -4.27 -24.12
N ARG A 179 -13.41 -4.14 -24.12
CA ARG A 179 -12.63 -3.97 -25.37
C ARG A 179 -12.65 -5.23 -26.25
N GLN A 180 -12.53 -6.40 -25.64
CA GLN A 180 -12.62 -7.67 -26.38
C GLN A 180 -13.98 -7.85 -27.07
N ARG A 181 -15.09 -7.61 -26.34
CA ARG A 181 -16.43 -7.69 -26.90
C ARG A 181 -16.64 -6.79 -28.11
N ARG A 182 -16.09 -5.56 -28.08
CA ARG A 182 -16.17 -4.61 -29.21
C ARG A 182 -15.34 -5.03 -30.42
N ARG A 183 -14.32 -5.88 -30.25
CA ARG A 183 -13.48 -6.37 -31.34
C ARG A 183 -14.07 -7.63 -31.99
N SER A 184 -14.98 -8.34 -31.31
CA SER A 184 -15.63 -9.57 -31.76
C SER A 184 -17.05 -9.31 -32.31
N ALA A 185 -17.55 -8.08 -32.25
CA ALA A 185 -18.81 -7.62 -32.82
C ALA A 185 -18.60 -6.85 -34.13
#